data_8f8cf36c98974089ba63e35926c613b6
#
_entry.id   8f8cf36c98974089ba63e35926c613b6
#
_cell.length_a   1.000
_cell.length_b   1.000
_cell.length_c   1.000
_cell.angle_alpha   90.00
_cell.angle_beta   90.00
_cell.angle_gamma   90.00
#
_symmetry.space_group_name_H-M   'P 1'
#
loop_
_entity.id
_entity.type
_entity.pdbx_description
1 polymer ?
#
loop_
_entity_poly.entity_id
_entity_poly.type
_entity_poly.pdbx_seq_one_letter_code
_entity_poly.pdbx_strand_id
1 'polypeptide(L)'
;QYNLPADTIDLLDHVVRTNAGNVATQSDLTINRISVSTYAAIPNKLTTGRPIQVWIERLTAQPRINVWPVPSDGSYTFVYWRMRRVQDAGNGVETADMSFRFLPALVAGLAYHIAVKVPDLAQRVPMLKEMYEEQYSLAADEDREKVSARFVPRISSI
;
A
#
# COMPACT_ATOMS: atom_id res chain seq x y z
N GLN A 1 -11.23 -12.92 -10.74
CA GLN A 1 -11.19 -11.54 -10.23
C GLN A 1 -11.57 -11.53 -8.76
N TYR A 2 -10.84 -10.75 -7.95
CA TYR A 2 -11.06 -10.66 -6.51
C TYR A 2 -11.04 -9.19 -6.10
N ASN A 3 -12.00 -8.77 -5.30
CA ASN A 3 -12.07 -7.42 -4.79
C ASN A 3 -11.09 -7.21 -3.64
N LEU A 4 -10.39 -6.08 -3.63
CA LEU A 4 -9.63 -5.60 -2.49
C LEU A 4 -10.51 -4.72 -1.60
N PRO A 5 -10.14 -4.50 -0.33
CA PRO A 5 -10.83 -3.51 0.50
C PRO A 5 -10.88 -2.13 -0.17
N ALA A 6 -11.99 -1.43 -0.02
CA ALA A 6 -12.24 -0.15 -0.71
C ALA A 6 -11.23 0.96 -0.34
N ASP A 7 -10.66 0.89 0.85
CA ASP A 7 -9.64 1.80 1.37
C ASP A 7 -8.22 1.52 0.85
N THR A 8 -8.05 0.53 -0.06
CA THR A 8 -6.76 0.17 -0.64
C THR A 8 -6.33 1.19 -1.69
N ILE A 9 -5.15 1.78 -1.51
CA ILE A 9 -4.53 2.68 -2.48
C ILE A 9 -3.72 1.87 -3.50
N ASP A 10 -2.84 0.99 -3.01
CA ASP A 10 -2.01 0.11 -3.85
C ASP A 10 -1.53 -1.11 -3.06
N LEU A 11 -0.98 -2.10 -3.77
CA LEU A 11 -0.27 -3.22 -3.17
C LEU A 11 1.22 -2.93 -3.16
N LEU A 12 1.84 -3.09 -1.99
CA LEU A 12 3.28 -2.93 -1.80
C LEU A 12 4.01 -4.19 -2.27
N ASP A 13 3.53 -5.35 -1.81
CA ASP A 13 4.07 -6.65 -2.18
C ASP A 13 2.96 -7.72 -2.17
N HIS A 14 3.21 -8.84 -2.81
CA HIS A 14 2.24 -9.91 -2.92
C HIS A 14 2.88 -11.24 -3.29
N VAL A 15 2.30 -12.32 -2.77
CA VAL A 15 2.71 -13.70 -3.06
C VAL A 15 1.47 -14.59 -3.18
N VAL A 16 1.63 -15.72 -3.84
CA VAL A 16 0.65 -16.80 -3.79
C VAL A 16 1.15 -17.86 -2.83
N ARG A 17 0.38 -18.08 -1.79
CA ARG A 17 0.63 -19.12 -0.79
C ARG A 17 -0.08 -20.40 -1.19
N THR A 18 0.65 -21.49 -1.26
CA THR A 18 0.10 -22.83 -1.43
C THR A 18 -0.03 -23.53 -0.10
N ASN A 19 -1.03 -24.39 0.05
CA ASN A 19 -1.29 -25.18 1.24
C ASN A 19 -1.28 -24.36 2.55
N ALA A 20 -1.96 -23.22 2.55
CA ALA A 20 -2.03 -22.33 3.69
C ALA A 20 -2.49 -23.07 4.98
N GLY A 21 -1.73 -22.88 6.07
CA GLY A 21 -1.99 -23.51 7.35
C GLY A 21 -1.33 -24.89 7.55
N ASN A 22 -0.71 -25.47 6.54
CA ASN A 22 0.04 -26.70 6.67
C ASN A 22 1.54 -26.42 6.86
N VAL A 23 2.04 -26.57 8.07
CA VAL A 23 3.44 -26.26 8.44
C VAL A 23 4.48 -27.02 7.60
N ALA A 24 4.17 -28.23 7.16
CA ALA A 24 5.09 -29.08 6.41
C ALA A 24 5.14 -28.75 4.91
N THR A 25 4.05 -28.21 4.33
CA THR A 25 3.92 -28.09 2.87
C THR A 25 3.55 -26.68 2.41
N GLN A 26 3.32 -25.74 3.34
CA GLN A 26 3.06 -24.33 2.99
C GLN A 26 4.28 -23.73 2.29
N SER A 27 4.05 -23.08 1.16
CA SER A 27 5.10 -22.37 0.43
C SER A 27 4.55 -21.08 -0.18
N ASP A 28 5.32 -20.02 -0.08
CA ASP A 28 5.03 -18.73 -0.69
C ASP A 28 5.78 -18.59 -2.01
N LEU A 29 5.03 -18.33 -3.07
CA LEU A 29 5.54 -18.20 -4.42
C LEU A 29 5.35 -16.76 -4.89
N THR A 30 6.43 -16.14 -5.33
CA THR A 30 6.36 -14.80 -5.94
C THR A 30 5.64 -14.88 -7.29
N ILE A 31 4.80 -13.87 -7.56
CA ILE A 31 4.12 -13.71 -8.84
C ILE A 31 4.41 -12.32 -9.40
N ASN A 32 4.40 -12.18 -10.72
CA ASN A 32 4.77 -10.95 -11.38
C ASN A 32 3.59 -9.99 -11.49
N ARG A 33 3.77 -8.73 -11.08
CA ARG A 33 2.82 -7.67 -11.38
C ARG A 33 2.96 -7.26 -12.85
N ILE A 34 1.86 -7.25 -13.59
CA ILE A 34 1.82 -6.90 -15.00
C ILE A 34 0.99 -5.64 -15.25
N SER A 35 1.24 -5.00 -16.39
CA SER A 35 0.47 -3.85 -16.86
C SER A 35 -0.87 -4.27 -17.50
N VAL A 36 -1.77 -3.30 -17.66
CA VAL A 36 -3.03 -3.53 -18.38
C VAL A 36 -2.80 -3.99 -19.82
N SER A 37 -1.80 -3.44 -20.50
CA SER A 37 -1.47 -3.83 -21.88
C SER A 37 -0.99 -5.28 -21.96
N THR A 38 -0.14 -5.71 -21.03
CA THR A 38 0.31 -7.09 -20.93
C THR A 38 -0.85 -8.03 -20.62
N TYR A 39 -1.73 -7.65 -19.69
CA TYR A 39 -2.92 -8.45 -19.39
C TYR A 39 -3.89 -8.52 -20.58
N ALA A 40 -4.07 -7.41 -21.30
CA ALA A 40 -4.93 -7.37 -22.50
C ALA A 40 -4.42 -8.30 -23.60
N ALA A 41 -3.09 -8.41 -23.77
CA ALA A 41 -2.45 -9.24 -24.78
C ALA A 41 -2.57 -10.76 -24.51
N ILE A 42 -3.00 -11.18 -23.32
CA ILE A 42 -3.19 -12.61 -23.01
C ILE A 42 -4.35 -13.16 -23.86
N PRO A 43 -4.11 -14.12 -24.77
CA PRO A 43 -5.14 -14.59 -25.69
C PRO A 43 -6.30 -15.31 -24.99
N ASN A 44 -5.96 -16.19 -24.02
CA ASN A 44 -6.97 -16.91 -23.23
C ASN A 44 -6.82 -16.58 -21.75
N LYS A 45 -7.72 -15.75 -21.25
CA LYS A 45 -7.77 -15.30 -19.85
C LYS A 45 -8.39 -16.34 -18.90
N LEU A 46 -9.02 -17.38 -19.47
CA LEU A 46 -9.67 -18.45 -18.70
C LEU A 46 -8.77 -19.69 -18.50
N THR A 47 -7.55 -19.67 -19.02
CA THR A 47 -6.58 -20.74 -18.77
C THR A 47 -6.43 -20.97 -17.26
N THR A 48 -6.67 -22.21 -16.84
CA THR A 48 -6.54 -22.63 -15.44
C THR A 48 -5.13 -23.13 -15.12
N GLY A 49 -4.68 -22.91 -13.90
CA GLY A 49 -3.36 -23.37 -13.44
C GLY A 49 -2.90 -22.61 -12.21
N ARG A 50 -1.60 -22.74 -11.91
CA ARG A 50 -0.98 -21.95 -10.85
C ARG A 50 -0.86 -20.49 -11.26
N PRO A 51 -1.37 -19.55 -10.48
CA PRO A 51 -1.18 -18.12 -10.76
C PRO A 51 0.31 -17.73 -10.79
N ILE A 52 0.71 -17.01 -11.82
CA ILE A 52 2.08 -16.50 -12.01
C ILE A 52 2.13 -15.00 -12.28
N GLN A 53 0.99 -14.41 -12.61
CA GLN A 53 0.87 -12.98 -12.92
C GLN A 53 -0.35 -12.39 -12.22
N VAL A 54 -0.24 -11.11 -11.86
CA VAL A 54 -1.34 -10.33 -11.30
C VAL A 54 -1.39 -8.95 -11.92
N TRP A 55 -2.59 -8.53 -12.30
CA TRP A 55 -2.89 -7.17 -12.68
C TRP A 55 -3.81 -6.52 -11.66
N ILE A 56 -3.46 -5.32 -11.21
CA ILE A 56 -4.23 -4.55 -10.24
C ILE A 56 -5.04 -3.52 -10.99
N GLU A 57 -6.36 -3.69 -10.95
CA GLU A 57 -7.32 -2.79 -11.56
C GLU A 57 -7.76 -1.76 -10.52
N ARG A 58 -7.40 -0.49 -10.75
CA ARG A 58 -7.72 0.62 -9.84
C ARG A 58 -9.07 1.22 -10.22
N LEU A 59 -10.13 0.68 -9.66
CA LEU A 59 -11.49 1.20 -9.84
C LEU A 59 -11.80 2.22 -8.73
N THR A 60 -12.64 3.20 -9.06
CA THR A 60 -13.01 4.27 -8.12
C THR A 60 -13.73 3.76 -6.87
N ALA A 61 -14.64 2.80 -7.04
CA ALA A 61 -15.42 2.27 -5.92
C ALA A 61 -14.63 1.27 -5.08
N GLN A 62 -13.92 0.34 -5.74
CA GLN A 62 -13.19 -0.73 -5.07
C GLN A 62 -12.13 -1.30 -6.01
N PRO A 63 -10.84 -1.25 -5.64
CA PRO A 63 -9.79 -1.88 -6.44
C PRO A 63 -9.98 -3.39 -6.53
N ARG A 64 -9.49 -3.96 -7.61
CA ARG A 64 -9.66 -5.37 -7.94
C ARG A 64 -8.34 -5.98 -8.39
N ILE A 65 -8.12 -7.25 -8.07
CA ILE A 65 -7.00 -8.03 -8.62
C ILE A 65 -7.50 -9.03 -9.65
N ASN A 66 -6.74 -9.13 -10.72
CA ASN A 66 -6.93 -10.13 -11.77
C ASN A 66 -5.68 -11.00 -11.80
N VAL A 67 -5.79 -12.26 -11.43
CA VAL A 67 -4.68 -13.22 -11.48
C VAL A 67 -4.75 -14.06 -12.74
N TRP A 68 -3.61 -14.41 -13.27
CA TRP A 68 -3.50 -15.30 -14.43
C TRP A 68 -2.31 -16.25 -14.26
N PRO A 69 -2.45 -17.54 -14.62
CA PRO A 69 -3.68 -18.28 -14.91
C PRO A 69 -4.72 -18.22 -13.77
N VAL A 70 -5.97 -18.57 -14.07
CA VAL A 70 -7.01 -18.72 -13.06
C VAL A 70 -6.66 -19.90 -12.15
N PRO A 71 -6.72 -19.75 -10.81
CA PRO A 71 -6.41 -20.86 -9.90
C PRO A 71 -7.17 -22.13 -10.27
N SER A 72 -6.45 -23.24 -10.39
CA SER A 72 -7.03 -24.54 -10.76
C SER A 72 -7.87 -25.16 -9.63
N ASP A 73 -7.58 -24.78 -8.39
CA ASP A 73 -8.23 -25.30 -7.19
C ASP A 73 -8.20 -24.29 -6.03
N GLY A 74 -8.73 -24.65 -4.88
CA GLY A 74 -8.79 -23.80 -3.68
C GLY A 74 -7.51 -23.82 -2.82
N SER A 75 -6.44 -24.45 -3.23
CA SER A 75 -5.20 -24.54 -2.44
C SER A 75 -4.36 -23.26 -2.47
N TYR A 76 -4.69 -22.33 -3.36
CA TYR A 76 -3.97 -21.06 -3.52
C TYR A 76 -4.61 -19.96 -2.72
N THR A 77 -3.82 -19.32 -1.86
CA THR A 77 -4.22 -18.11 -1.11
C THR A 77 -3.39 -16.94 -1.60
N PHE A 78 -4.03 -15.83 -1.99
CA PHE A 78 -3.33 -14.59 -2.34
C PHE A 78 -3.03 -13.81 -1.06
N VAL A 79 -1.75 -13.68 -0.73
CA VAL A 79 -1.27 -12.91 0.43
C VAL A 79 -0.64 -11.63 -0.09
N TYR A 80 -1.00 -10.49 0.50
CA TYR A 80 -0.53 -9.19 0.04
C TYR A 80 -0.35 -8.22 1.19
N TRP A 81 0.57 -7.29 1.01
CA TRP A 81 0.75 -6.10 1.82
C TRP A 81 0.24 -4.91 1.02
N ARG A 82 -0.62 -4.12 1.65
CA ARG A 82 -1.28 -3.00 0.96
C ARG A 82 -1.01 -1.67 1.63
N MET A 83 -0.92 -0.64 0.83
CA MET A 83 -1.07 0.73 1.27
C MET A 83 -2.57 1.05 1.35
N ARG A 84 -3.04 1.46 2.52
CA ARG A 84 -4.43 1.86 2.71
C ARG A 84 -4.56 3.36 2.93
N ARG A 85 -5.69 3.91 2.59
CA ARG A 85 -6.05 5.28 2.95
C ARG A 85 -6.19 5.38 4.47
N VAL A 86 -5.65 6.46 5.03
CA VAL A 86 -5.91 6.84 6.41
C VAL A 86 -7.40 7.14 6.57
N GLN A 87 -8.03 6.60 7.59
CA GLN A 87 -9.44 6.85 7.87
C GLN A 87 -9.62 8.29 8.39
N ASP A 88 -10.68 8.93 7.95
CA ASP A 88 -11.04 10.25 8.46
C ASP A 88 -11.45 10.12 9.94
N ALA A 89 -11.01 11.07 10.77
CA ALA A 89 -11.53 11.19 12.12
C ALA A 89 -13.01 11.59 12.01
N GLY A 90 -13.90 10.69 12.41
CA GLY A 90 -15.35 10.86 12.26
C GLY A 90 -15.92 11.89 13.25
N ASN A 91 -16.86 11.49 14.09
CA ASN A 91 -17.68 12.39 14.91
C ASN A 91 -17.04 12.86 16.24
N GLY A 92 -15.73 13.00 16.32
CA GLY A 92 -15.03 13.54 17.50
C GLY A 92 -14.86 12.58 18.67
N VAL A 93 -15.41 11.37 18.58
CA VAL A 93 -15.21 10.25 19.53
C VAL A 93 -14.26 9.18 19.00
N GLU A 94 -13.89 9.29 17.75
CA GLU A 94 -13.00 8.34 17.07
C GLU A 94 -11.54 8.76 17.18
N THR A 95 -10.67 7.78 17.37
CA THR A 95 -9.22 8.02 17.41
C THR A 95 -8.70 8.18 15.97
N ALA A 96 -7.82 9.15 15.77
CA ALA A 96 -7.16 9.33 14.47
C ALA A 96 -6.39 8.06 14.06
N ASP A 97 -6.61 7.62 12.82
CA ASP A 97 -5.98 6.43 12.25
C ASP A 97 -4.53 6.72 11.80
N MET A 98 -3.68 7.09 12.76
CA MET A 98 -2.28 7.37 12.51
C MET A 98 -1.39 6.91 13.67
N SER A 99 -0.12 6.65 13.38
CA SER A 99 0.83 6.31 14.43
C SER A 99 1.12 7.54 15.31
N PHE A 100 1.39 7.30 16.59
CA PHE A 100 1.63 8.36 17.59
C PHE A 100 2.77 9.32 17.19
N ARG A 101 3.74 8.87 16.42
CA ARG A 101 4.86 9.69 15.93
C ARG A 101 4.43 10.83 15.02
N PHE A 102 3.29 10.71 14.33
CA PHE A 102 2.73 11.76 13.50
C PHE A 102 1.82 12.75 14.23
N LEU A 103 1.52 12.54 15.53
CA LEU A 103 0.67 13.45 16.30
C LEU A 103 1.21 14.89 16.35
N PRO A 104 2.52 15.14 16.60
CA PRO A 104 3.05 16.51 16.57
C PRO A 104 2.88 17.17 15.19
N ALA A 105 3.11 16.41 14.11
CA ALA A 105 2.91 16.89 12.74
C ALA A 105 1.44 17.22 12.45
N LEU A 106 0.50 16.38 12.94
CA LEU A 106 -0.94 16.64 12.82
C LEU A 106 -1.33 17.93 13.54
N VAL A 107 -0.90 18.13 14.78
CA VAL A 107 -1.20 19.34 15.58
C VAL A 107 -0.64 20.59 14.90
N ALA A 108 0.61 20.55 14.46
CA ALA A 108 1.25 21.67 13.76
C ALA A 108 0.56 21.97 12.41
N GLY A 109 0.22 20.92 11.65
CA GLY A 109 -0.51 21.05 10.39
C GLY A 109 -1.91 21.61 10.57
N LEU A 110 -2.64 21.17 11.59
CA LEU A 110 -3.97 21.70 11.93
C LEU A 110 -3.88 23.18 12.31
N ALA A 111 -2.90 23.55 13.15
CA ALA A 111 -2.67 24.95 13.53
C ALA A 111 -2.37 25.83 12.31
N TYR A 112 -1.51 25.36 11.40
CA TYR A 112 -1.24 26.03 10.13
C TYR A 112 -2.50 26.22 9.28
N HIS A 113 -3.28 25.16 9.05
CA HIS A 113 -4.50 25.24 8.24
C HIS A 113 -5.58 26.14 8.84
N ILE A 114 -5.70 26.19 10.16
CA ILE A 114 -6.61 27.11 10.84
C ILE A 114 -6.12 28.56 10.68
N ALA A 115 -4.81 28.80 10.87
CA ALA A 115 -4.24 30.15 10.77
C ALA A 115 -4.42 30.75 9.36
N VAL A 116 -4.35 29.95 8.30
CA VAL A 116 -4.61 30.39 6.92
C VAL A 116 -6.05 30.88 6.74
N LYS A 117 -7.01 30.37 7.53
CA LYS A 117 -8.42 30.73 7.42
C LYS A 117 -8.83 31.92 8.32
N VAL A 118 -7.98 32.30 9.27
CA VAL A 118 -8.24 33.37 10.24
C VAL A 118 -7.39 34.59 9.90
N PRO A 119 -7.97 35.71 9.43
CA PRO A 119 -7.22 36.89 8.98
C PRO A 119 -6.24 37.45 10.02
N ASP A 120 -6.63 37.44 11.31
CA ASP A 120 -5.82 37.96 12.41
C ASP A 120 -4.56 37.16 12.69
N LEU A 121 -4.47 35.93 12.15
CA LEU A 121 -3.32 35.05 12.32
C LEU A 121 -2.36 35.05 11.10
N ALA A 122 -2.61 35.90 10.10
CA ALA A 122 -1.84 35.94 8.85
C ALA A 122 -0.34 36.08 9.08
N GLN A 123 0.08 36.86 10.08
CA GLN A 123 1.50 37.03 10.41
C GLN A 123 2.18 35.79 10.98
N ARG A 124 1.40 34.85 11.54
CA ARG A 124 1.92 33.58 12.10
C ARG A 124 2.00 32.44 11.08
N VAL A 125 1.35 32.58 9.94
CA VAL A 125 1.27 31.55 8.91
C VAL A 125 2.63 31.02 8.45
N PRO A 126 3.65 31.86 8.15
CA PRO A 126 4.96 31.37 7.73
C PRO A 126 5.64 30.50 8.80
N MET A 127 5.64 30.95 10.06
CA MET A 127 6.23 30.22 11.18
C MET A 127 5.51 28.88 11.42
N LEU A 128 4.19 28.86 11.39
CA LEU A 128 3.41 27.64 11.58
C LEU A 128 3.61 26.64 10.44
N LYS A 129 3.82 27.14 9.22
CA LYS A 129 4.16 26.31 8.08
C LYS A 129 5.52 25.63 8.27
N GLU A 130 6.54 26.39 8.68
CA GLU A 130 7.89 25.85 8.94
C GLU A 130 7.86 24.80 10.05
N MET A 131 7.16 25.07 11.16
CA MET A 131 6.97 24.10 12.24
C MET A 131 6.29 22.80 11.74
N TYR A 132 5.27 22.92 10.90
CA TYR A 132 4.59 21.76 10.32
C TYR A 132 5.53 20.95 9.44
N GLU A 133 6.28 21.60 8.54
CA GLU A 133 7.21 20.94 7.63
C GLU A 133 8.33 20.23 8.41
N GLU A 134 8.86 20.84 9.47
CA GLU A 134 9.86 20.24 10.36
C GLU A 134 9.31 19.00 11.07
N GLN A 135 8.15 19.11 11.74
CA GLN A 135 7.54 17.99 12.46
C GLN A 135 7.16 16.85 11.53
N TYR A 136 6.68 17.16 10.32
CA TYR A 136 6.37 16.16 9.32
C TYR A 136 7.62 15.45 8.82
N SER A 137 8.70 16.17 8.56
CA SER A 137 9.97 15.60 8.12
C SER A 137 10.55 14.66 9.17
N LEU A 138 10.55 15.07 10.45
CA LEU A 138 11.03 14.24 11.56
C LEU A 138 10.20 12.94 11.68
N ALA A 139 8.88 13.05 11.63
CA ALA A 139 7.99 11.88 11.69
C ALA A 139 8.18 10.93 10.51
N ALA A 140 8.35 11.48 9.29
CA ALA A 140 8.57 10.69 8.09
C ALA A 140 9.94 9.98 8.10
N ASP A 141 10.98 10.62 8.62
CA ASP A 141 12.30 10.02 8.76
C ASP A 141 12.32 8.91 9.82
N GLU A 142 11.54 9.05 10.87
CA GLU A 142 11.37 8.01 11.89
C GLU A 142 10.57 6.81 11.36
N ASP A 143 9.54 7.07 10.53
CA ASP A 143 8.67 6.04 9.95
C ASP A 143 9.31 5.29 8.79
N ARG A 144 10.40 5.80 8.24
CA ARG A 144 11.09 5.17 7.11
C ARG A 144 11.60 3.78 7.48
N GLU A 145 11.33 2.80 6.62
CA GLU A 145 11.89 1.46 6.75
C GLU A 145 13.42 1.50 6.67
N LYS A 146 14.08 1.07 7.74
CA LYS A 146 15.55 1.01 7.84
C LYS A 146 16.06 -0.35 7.42
N VAL A 147 16.00 -0.64 6.10
CA VAL A 147 16.53 -1.88 5.53
C VAL A 147 17.88 -1.61 4.85
N SER A 148 18.90 -2.42 5.15
CA SER A 148 20.13 -2.37 4.38
C SER A 148 19.92 -3.08 3.03
N ALA A 149 19.96 -2.33 1.93
CA ALA A 149 19.93 -2.90 0.60
C ALA A 149 21.27 -3.60 0.30
N ARG A 150 21.25 -4.94 0.15
CA ARG A 150 22.41 -5.71 -0.28
C ARG A 150 22.24 -6.10 -1.75
N PHE A 151 23.02 -5.50 -2.62
CA PHE A 151 23.10 -5.91 -4.01
C PHE A 151 24.10 -7.07 -4.14
N VAL A 152 23.60 -8.26 -4.45
CA VAL A 152 24.44 -9.40 -4.80
C VAL A 152 24.45 -9.52 -6.32
N PRO A 153 25.58 -9.24 -7.00
CA PRO A 153 25.68 -9.45 -8.44
C PRO A 153 25.48 -10.93 -8.74
N ARG A 154 24.51 -11.25 -9.59
CA ARG A 154 24.33 -12.61 -10.07
C ARG A 154 25.33 -12.83 -11.21
N ILE A 155 26.46 -13.44 -10.90
CA ILE A 155 27.40 -13.90 -11.93
C ILE A 155 26.73 -15.12 -12.59
N SER A 156 26.18 -14.94 -13.79
CA SER A 156 25.82 -16.06 -14.63
C SER A 156 27.15 -16.61 -15.18
N SER A 157 27.61 -17.73 -14.63
CA SER A 157 28.65 -18.51 -15.31
C SER A 157 28.11 -18.99 -16.65
N ILE A 158 28.79 -18.58 -17.72
CA ILE A 158 28.62 -19.09 -19.08
C ILE A 158 29.05 -20.54 -19.11
#